data_7c6049d0c4118836fe500d807586e2bf
#
_entry.id   7c6049d0c4118836fe500d807586e2bf
#
_cell.length_a   1.000
_cell.length_b   1.000
_cell.length_c   1.000
_cell.angle_alpha   90.00
_cell.angle_beta   90.00
_cell.angle_gamma   90.00
#
_symmetry.space_group_name_H-M   'P 1'
#
loop_
_entity.id
_entity.type
_entity.pdbx_description
1 polymer ?
#
loop_
_entity_poly.entity_id
_entity_poly.type
_entity_poly.pdbx_seq_one_letter_code
_entity_poly.pdbx_strand_id
1 'polypeptide(L)'
;MSLFDGVRPRATAEQAYAGLLAAQAHLLSCGITAWQDAAVGEFMGSPDTVPTYQRALREGTLRVRVRGAQWWNREAGEAQLETILARRDEAAASADPARFSLGSVKVMVDGVAENFTAAMHECYRDHHGHPTDNRGISFFDPNEMADFVTALDGAGVQVHFHALGDRAVTEA
;
A
#
# COMPACT_ATOMS: atom_id res chain seq x y z
N MET A 1 1.11 14.25 -11.88
CA MET A 1 -0.01 13.95 -12.77
C MET A 1 0.53 13.04 -13.86
N SER A 2 0.09 11.76 -13.92
CA SER A 2 0.56 10.80 -14.92
C SER A 2 -0.12 11.11 -16.27
N LEU A 3 0.62 10.96 -17.38
CA LEU A 3 0.06 11.03 -18.74
C LEU A 3 -1.15 10.10 -18.97
N PHE A 4 -1.32 9.11 -18.12
CA PHE A 4 -2.37 8.08 -18.21
C PHE A 4 -3.61 8.36 -17.33
N ASP A 5 -3.59 9.39 -16.47
CA ASP A 5 -4.69 9.67 -15.53
C ASP A 5 -6.01 10.03 -16.23
N GLY A 6 -5.96 10.52 -17.49
CA GLY A 6 -7.13 10.82 -18.31
C GLY A 6 -7.60 9.71 -19.26
N VAL A 7 -6.81 8.62 -19.38
CA VAL A 7 -7.05 7.57 -20.39
C VAL A 7 -7.39 6.22 -19.74
N ARG A 8 -7.09 6.04 -18.46
CA ARG A 8 -7.37 4.80 -17.75
C ARG A 8 -8.85 4.73 -17.39
N PRO A 9 -9.65 3.78 -17.92
CA PRO A 9 -11.01 3.60 -17.46
C PRO A 9 -10.98 3.20 -15.98
N ARG A 10 -11.69 3.95 -15.13
CA ARG A 10 -11.86 3.58 -13.72
C ARG A 10 -12.84 2.41 -13.63
N ALA A 11 -12.47 1.37 -12.89
CA ALA A 11 -13.39 0.28 -12.63
C ALA A 11 -14.62 0.79 -11.87
N THR A 12 -15.81 0.33 -12.27
CA THR A 12 -17.04 0.57 -11.50
C THR A 12 -17.01 -0.25 -10.20
N ALA A 13 -17.84 0.12 -9.21
CA ALA A 13 -17.99 -0.64 -7.97
C ALA A 13 -18.38 -2.11 -8.23
N GLU A 14 -19.22 -2.38 -9.24
CA GLU A 14 -19.62 -3.73 -9.63
C GLU A 14 -18.44 -4.51 -10.25
N GLN A 15 -17.64 -3.87 -11.08
CA GLN A 15 -16.43 -4.48 -11.64
C GLN A 15 -15.38 -4.79 -10.58
N ALA A 16 -15.16 -3.87 -9.62
CA ALA A 16 -14.26 -4.09 -8.50
C ALA A 16 -14.72 -5.26 -7.62
N TYR A 17 -16.02 -5.33 -7.33
CA TYR A 17 -16.59 -6.41 -6.55
C TYR A 17 -16.51 -7.77 -7.29
N ALA A 18 -16.87 -7.82 -8.56
CA ALA A 18 -16.71 -9.03 -9.38
C ALA A 18 -15.25 -9.47 -9.46
N GLY A 19 -14.32 -8.52 -9.59
CA GLY A 19 -12.88 -8.76 -9.58
C GLY A 19 -12.39 -9.37 -8.26
N LEU A 20 -12.85 -8.85 -7.12
CA LEU A 20 -12.55 -9.42 -5.80
C LEU A 20 -13.02 -10.88 -5.70
N LEU A 21 -14.25 -11.18 -6.10
CA LEU A 21 -14.80 -12.54 -6.03
C LEU A 21 -14.03 -13.51 -6.95
N ALA A 22 -13.66 -13.07 -8.15
CA ALA A 22 -12.87 -13.88 -9.10
C ALA A 22 -11.46 -14.14 -8.55
N ALA A 23 -10.78 -13.11 -8.03
CA ALA A 23 -9.46 -13.24 -7.41
C ALA A 23 -9.51 -14.19 -6.19
N GLN A 24 -10.50 -14.03 -5.32
CA GLN A 24 -10.71 -14.91 -4.18
C GLN A 24 -10.90 -16.37 -4.61
N ALA A 25 -11.74 -16.63 -5.63
CA ALA A 25 -11.97 -17.98 -6.13
C ALA A 25 -10.67 -18.61 -6.66
N HIS A 26 -9.87 -17.83 -7.41
CA HIS A 26 -8.59 -18.29 -7.92
C HIS A 26 -7.60 -18.58 -6.78
N LEU A 27 -7.42 -17.67 -5.83
CA LEU A 27 -6.50 -17.84 -4.71
C LEU A 27 -6.89 -19.04 -3.82
N LEU A 28 -8.20 -19.23 -3.56
CA LEU A 28 -8.68 -20.39 -2.84
C LEU A 28 -8.41 -21.71 -3.59
N SER A 29 -8.49 -21.73 -4.92
CA SER A 29 -8.13 -22.92 -5.72
C SER A 29 -6.65 -23.28 -5.61
N CYS A 30 -5.79 -22.30 -5.28
CA CYS A 30 -4.37 -22.50 -4.98
C CYS A 30 -4.10 -22.79 -3.48
N GLY A 31 -5.13 -22.95 -2.65
CA GLY A 31 -4.99 -23.19 -1.22
C GLY A 31 -4.70 -21.95 -0.38
N ILE A 32 -4.75 -20.74 -0.97
CA ILE A 32 -4.49 -19.47 -0.28
C ILE A 32 -5.79 -19.04 0.43
N THR A 33 -5.77 -19.00 1.74
CA THR A 33 -6.92 -18.67 2.59
C THR A 33 -6.83 -17.31 3.28
N ALA A 34 -5.70 -16.62 3.09
CA ALA A 34 -5.47 -15.26 3.61
C ALA A 34 -4.48 -14.52 2.73
N TRP A 35 -4.62 -13.20 2.65
CA TRP A 35 -3.63 -12.33 2.03
C TRP A 35 -3.54 -10.96 2.71
N GLN A 36 -2.49 -10.25 2.42
CA GLN A 36 -2.38 -8.82 2.67
C GLN A 36 -2.64 -8.08 1.36
N ASP A 37 -3.59 -7.12 1.38
CA ASP A 37 -3.70 -6.11 0.33
C ASP A 37 -2.77 -4.95 0.70
N ALA A 38 -1.67 -4.85 -0.03
CA ALA A 38 -0.57 -3.96 0.33
C ALA A 38 -0.82 -2.48 0.01
N ALA A 39 -1.95 -2.12 -0.61
CA ALA A 39 -2.24 -0.74 -0.97
C ALA A 39 -3.75 -0.47 -1.03
N VAL A 40 -4.42 -0.48 0.12
CA VAL A 40 -5.81 -0.06 0.21
C VAL A 40 -5.91 1.46 0.40
N GLY A 41 -6.93 2.06 -0.19
CA GLY A 41 -7.08 3.50 -0.30
C GLY A 41 -6.91 3.96 -1.75
N GLU A 42 -6.97 5.26 -1.98
CA GLU A 42 -6.65 5.81 -3.29
C GLU A 42 -5.15 5.71 -3.54
N PHE A 43 -4.77 4.94 -4.55
CA PHE A 43 -3.38 4.65 -4.87
C PHE A 43 -3.13 4.75 -6.37
N MET A 44 -2.22 5.63 -6.78
CA MET A 44 -1.77 5.79 -8.17
C MET A 44 -2.93 5.84 -9.21
N GLY A 45 -4.01 6.55 -8.88
CA GLY A 45 -5.20 6.65 -9.74
C GLY A 45 -6.16 5.45 -9.67
N SER A 46 -5.85 4.44 -8.85
CA SER A 46 -6.78 3.35 -8.56
C SER A 46 -7.75 3.77 -7.45
N PRO A 47 -9.04 3.41 -7.54
CA PRO A 47 -10.02 3.73 -6.51
C PRO A 47 -9.73 2.95 -5.22
N ASP A 48 -10.24 3.48 -4.10
CA ASP A 48 -10.19 2.82 -2.81
C ASP A 48 -10.91 1.45 -2.85
N THR A 49 -10.22 0.40 -2.42
CA THR A 49 -10.73 -0.97 -2.39
C THR A 49 -11.49 -1.33 -1.11
N VAL A 50 -11.40 -0.51 -0.05
CA VAL A 50 -12.07 -0.75 1.24
C VAL A 50 -13.58 -0.93 1.10
N PRO A 51 -14.33 -0.08 0.36
CA PRO A 51 -15.77 -0.29 0.16
C PRO A 51 -16.13 -1.64 -0.46
N THR A 52 -15.25 -2.17 -1.32
CA THR A 52 -15.43 -3.49 -1.95
C THR A 52 -15.32 -4.62 -0.93
N TYR A 53 -14.33 -4.58 -0.04
CA TYR A 53 -14.19 -5.54 1.06
C TYR A 53 -15.33 -5.43 2.06
N GLN A 54 -15.75 -4.22 2.43
CA GLN A 54 -16.88 -3.99 3.33
C GLN A 54 -18.19 -4.53 2.73
N ARG A 55 -18.40 -4.37 1.42
CA ARG A 55 -19.54 -4.98 0.72
C ARG A 55 -19.50 -6.50 0.82
N ALA A 56 -18.35 -7.11 0.52
CA ALA A 56 -18.18 -8.56 0.57
C ALA A 56 -18.40 -9.15 1.98
N LEU A 57 -18.03 -8.38 3.02
CA LEU A 57 -18.35 -8.74 4.42
C LEU A 57 -19.86 -8.70 4.67
N ARG A 58 -20.52 -7.59 4.32
CA ARG A 58 -21.98 -7.43 4.55
C ARG A 58 -22.80 -8.50 3.82
N GLU A 59 -22.38 -8.87 2.61
CA GLU A 59 -23.04 -9.89 1.79
C GLU A 59 -22.62 -11.33 2.15
N GLY A 60 -21.67 -11.50 3.08
CA GLY A 60 -21.16 -12.82 3.51
C GLY A 60 -20.36 -13.55 2.42
N THR A 61 -19.91 -12.84 1.39
CA THR A 61 -19.18 -13.41 0.25
C THR A 61 -17.66 -13.38 0.43
N LEU A 62 -17.11 -12.63 1.39
CA LEU A 62 -15.69 -12.66 1.73
C LEU A 62 -15.39 -13.93 2.53
N ARG A 63 -14.76 -14.91 1.90
CA ARG A 63 -14.49 -16.25 2.46
C ARG A 63 -13.07 -16.41 3.01
N VAL A 64 -12.23 -15.42 2.85
CA VAL A 64 -10.81 -15.39 3.21
C VAL A 64 -10.53 -14.34 4.27
N ARG A 65 -9.35 -14.38 4.86
CA ARG A 65 -8.88 -13.31 5.75
C ARG A 65 -8.04 -12.32 4.94
N VAL A 66 -8.36 -11.03 5.07
CA VAL A 66 -7.63 -9.95 4.40
C VAL A 66 -7.12 -8.95 5.44
N ARG A 67 -5.86 -8.60 5.32
CA ARG A 67 -5.24 -7.49 6.05
C ARG A 67 -4.94 -6.39 5.05
N GLY A 68 -5.63 -5.26 5.14
CA GLY A 68 -5.38 -4.10 4.30
C GLY A 68 -4.28 -3.22 4.89
N ALA A 69 -3.29 -2.86 4.08
CA ALA A 69 -2.32 -1.84 4.43
C ALA A 69 -2.75 -0.52 3.78
N GLN A 70 -3.15 0.46 4.60
CA GLN A 70 -3.63 1.74 4.12
C GLN A 70 -2.49 2.53 3.47
N TRP A 71 -2.73 3.08 2.29
CA TRP A 71 -1.72 3.84 1.56
C TRP A 71 -1.37 5.13 2.30
N TRP A 72 -0.06 5.33 2.56
CA TRP A 72 0.46 6.61 3.07
C TRP A 72 0.66 7.59 1.92
N ASN A 73 -0.16 8.61 1.87
CA ASN A 73 0.02 9.70 0.91
C ASN A 73 1.12 10.65 1.43
N ARG A 74 2.28 10.64 0.79
CA ARG A 74 3.42 11.49 1.18
C ARG A 74 3.13 12.99 1.13
N GLU A 75 2.19 13.42 0.27
CA GLU A 75 1.82 14.83 0.13
C GLU A 75 0.92 15.31 1.28
N ALA A 76 0.20 14.40 1.93
CA ALA A 76 -0.68 14.70 3.05
C ALA A 76 0.07 14.74 4.41
N GLY A 77 1.26 14.15 4.49
CA GLY A 77 2.05 14.12 5.72
C GLY A 77 1.28 13.53 6.90
N GLU A 78 1.56 14.01 8.10
CA GLU A 78 0.92 13.54 9.35
C GLU A 78 -0.57 13.90 9.48
N ALA A 79 -1.06 14.88 8.71
CA ALA A 79 -2.47 15.28 8.76
C ALA A 79 -3.44 14.12 8.44
N GLN A 80 -2.96 13.07 7.78
CA GLN A 80 -3.76 11.87 7.47
C GLN A 80 -3.89 10.87 8.62
N LEU A 81 -3.10 10.98 9.70
CA LEU A 81 -3.09 10.03 10.82
C LEU A 81 -4.49 9.81 11.40
N GLU A 82 -5.22 10.89 11.68
CA GLU A 82 -6.58 10.80 12.22
C GLU A 82 -7.50 9.98 11.29
N THR A 83 -7.44 10.23 9.99
CA THR A 83 -8.23 9.49 8.99
C THR A 83 -7.84 8.01 8.94
N ILE A 84 -6.55 7.69 8.99
CA ILE A 84 -6.05 6.32 9.01
C ILE A 84 -6.55 5.57 10.24
N LEU A 85 -6.48 6.20 11.42
CA LEU A 85 -6.95 5.60 12.68
C LEU A 85 -8.47 5.43 12.69
N ALA A 86 -9.23 6.40 12.21
CA ALA A 86 -10.69 6.31 12.11
C ALA A 86 -11.11 5.14 11.20
N ARG A 87 -10.47 4.97 10.05
CA ARG A 87 -10.74 3.85 9.13
C ARG A 87 -10.38 2.48 9.74
N ARG A 88 -9.27 2.41 10.50
CA ARG A 88 -8.91 1.20 11.24
C ARG A 88 -10.00 0.84 12.24
N ASP A 89 -10.45 1.81 13.02
CA ASP A 89 -11.45 1.59 14.08
C ASP A 89 -12.83 1.24 13.49
N GLU A 90 -13.20 1.85 12.36
CA GLU A 90 -14.41 1.47 11.60
C GLU A 90 -14.32 0.01 11.12
N ALA A 91 -13.17 -0.40 10.57
CA ALA A 91 -12.97 -1.79 10.14
C ALA A 91 -12.99 -2.76 11.32
N ALA A 92 -12.44 -2.38 12.48
CA ALA A 92 -12.48 -3.17 13.71
C ALA A 92 -13.90 -3.31 14.29
N ALA A 93 -14.77 -2.31 14.09
CA ALA A 93 -16.17 -2.34 14.50
C ALA A 93 -17.08 -3.07 13.49
N SER A 94 -16.54 -3.60 12.38
CA SER A 94 -17.29 -4.33 11.36
C SER A 94 -17.86 -5.66 11.89
N ALA A 95 -18.77 -6.26 11.11
CA ALA A 95 -19.43 -7.52 11.47
C ALA A 95 -18.46 -8.71 11.65
N ASP A 96 -17.30 -8.70 10.98
CA ASP A 96 -16.29 -9.74 11.10
C ASP A 96 -14.87 -9.13 10.96
N PRO A 97 -14.33 -8.50 12.03
CA PRO A 97 -13.01 -7.91 12.03
C PRO A 97 -11.88 -8.95 11.88
N ALA A 98 -12.17 -10.23 12.13
CA ALA A 98 -11.22 -11.30 11.91
C ALA A 98 -11.00 -11.57 10.40
N ARG A 99 -12.00 -11.30 9.57
CA ARG A 99 -11.91 -11.46 8.11
C ARG A 99 -11.28 -10.28 7.40
N PHE A 100 -11.61 -9.06 7.82
CA PHE A 100 -11.05 -7.85 7.22
C PHE A 100 -10.63 -6.87 8.29
N SER A 101 -9.39 -6.39 8.21
CA SER A 101 -8.88 -5.34 9.11
C SER A 101 -7.90 -4.42 8.39
N LEU A 102 -7.75 -3.20 8.93
CA LEU A 102 -6.87 -2.14 8.45
C LEU A 102 -5.80 -1.80 9.51
N GLY A 103 -5.10 -2.82 10.00
CA GLY A 103 -4.11 -2.68 11.07
C GLY A 103 -2.71 -2.27 10.62
N SER A 104 -2.50 -1.98 9.35
CA SER A 104 -1.20 -1.56 8.82
C SER A 104 -1.30 -0.40 7.83
N VAL A 105 -0.17 0.28 7.65
CA VAL A 105 0.01 1.39 6.70
C VAL A 105 1.13 1.03 5.73
N LYS A 106 0.91 1.25 4.45
CA LYS A 106 1.89 1.05 3.38
C LYS A 106 2.62 2.34 3.08
N VAL A 107 3.93 2.35 3.34
CA VAL A 107 4.83 3.47 3.04
C VAL A 107 5.75 3.08 1.88
N MET A 108 5.83 3.91 0.86
CA MET A 108 6.74 3.72 -0.27
C MET A 108 7.96 4.62 -0.08
N VAL A 109 9.08 4.03 0.40
CA VAL A 109 10.30 4.78 0.75
C VAL A 109 11.07 5.20 -0.50
N ASP A 110 11.11 4.32 -1.50
CA ASP A 110 11.85 4.54 -2.75
C ASP A 110 11.06 4.05 -3.98
N GLY A 111 11.71 4.13 -5.14
CA GLY A 111 11.17 3.60 -6.39
C GLY A 111 11.53 2.13 -6.62
N VAL A 112 11.77 1.76 -7.89
CA VAL A 112 12.09 0.39 -8.31
C VAL A 112 13.39 0.33 -9.11
N ALA A 113 14.11 -0.79 -9.02
CA ALA A 113 15.43 -0.95 -9.64
C ALA A 113 15.36 -0.91 -11.17
N GLU A 114 14.28 -1.43 -11.76
CA GLU A 114 14.10 -1.55 -13.21
C GLU A 114 14.09 -0.21 -13.96
N ASN A 115 13.71 0.86 -13.29
CA ASN A 115 13.73 2.22 -13.85
C ASN A 115 14.75 3.14 -13.15
N PHE A 116 15.72 2.56 -12.42
CA PHE A 116 16.81 3.26 -11.76
C PHE A 116 16.35 4.27 -10.68
N THR A 117 15.23 3.97 -9.99
CA THR A 117 14.66 4.83 -8.95
C THR A 117 14.72 4.20 -7.54
N ALA A 118 15.11 2.93 -7.39
CA ALA A 118 15.42 2.37 -6.08
C ALA A 118 16.61 3.13 -5.46
N ALA A 119 16.50 3.51 -4.18
CA ALA A 119 17.50 4.35 -3.51
C ALA A 119 18.71 3.53 -3.09
N MET A 120 19.86 3.82 -3.71
CA MET A 120 21.11 3.08 -3.56
C MET A 120 22.18 3.90 -2.84
N HIS A 121 23.05 3.25 -2.06
CA HIS A 121 24.25 3.90 -1.50
C HIS A 121 25.26 4.20 -2.59
N GLU A 122 25.42 3.30 -3.57
CA GLU A 122 26.27 3.52 -4.74
C GLU A 122 25.48 4.03 -5.94
N CYS A 123 26.16 4.67 -6.88
CA CYS A 123 25.55 5.13 -8.12
C CYS A 123 25.20 3.95 -9.03
N TYR A 124 24.08 4.05 -9.73
CA TYR A 124 23.75 3.16 -10.83
C TYR A 124 24.84 3.19 -11.90
N ARG A 125 24.98 2.11 -12.64
CA ARG A 125 25.90 2.02 -13.76
C ARG A 125 25.14 2.10 -15.09
N ASP A 126 25.80 2.68 -16.09
CA ASP A 126 25.30 2.68 -17.46
C ASP A 126 25.46 1.29 -18.11
N HIS A 127 25.00 1.16 -19.36
CA HIS A 127 25.11 -0.11 -20.12
C HIS A 127 26.54 -0.52 -20.50
N HIS A 128 27.52 0.36 -20.28
CA HIS A 128 28.96 0.07 -20.43
C HIS A 128 29.62 -0.28 -19.09
N GLY A 129 28.87 -0.23 -17.98
CA GLY A 129 29.37 -0.50 -16.64
C GLY A 129 30.03 0.70 -15.95
N HIS A 130 29.98 1.91 -16.52
CA HIS A 130 30.51 3.12 -15.91
C HIS A 130 29.54 3.66 -14.86
N PRO A 131 30.03 4.17 -13.72
CA PRO A 131 29.16 4.82 -12.74
C PRO A 131 28.49 6.06 -13.32
N THR A 132 27.23 6.26 -12.99
CA THR A 132 26.46 7.46 -13.28
C THR A 132 26.37 8.35 -12.04
N ASP A 133 25.70 9.51 -12.12
CA ASP A 133 25.40 10.35 -10.96
C ASP A 133 24.07 9.95 -10.28
N ASN A 134 23.36 8.95 -10.82
CA ASN A 134 22.08 8.51 -10.31
C ASN A 134 22.25 7.54 -9.14
N ARG A 135 21.61 7.83 -8.01
CA ARG A 135 21.53 6.96 -6.82
C ARG A 135 20.09 6.59 -6.47
N GLY A 136 19.16 6.74 -7.41
CA GLY A 136 17.74 6.55 -7.16
C GLY A 136 17.13 7.70 -6.35
N ILE A 137 15.93 7.46 -5.80
CA ILE A 137 15.11 8.48 -5.16
C ILE A 137 14.64 7.97 -3.79
N SER A 138 14.96 8.68 -2.72
CA SER A 138 14.25 8.55 -1.44
C SER A 138 13.08 9.53 -1.44
N PHE A 139 11.88 9.05 -1.13
CA PHE A 139 10.66 9.87 -1.14
C PHE A 139 10.41 10.61 0.16
N PHE A 140 11.16 10.31 1.21
CA PHE A 140 11.04 10.93 2.53
C PHE A 140 12.39 11.38 3.05
N ASP A 141 12.39 12.43 3.88
CA ASP A 141 13.47 12.66 4.82
C ASP A 141 13.42 11.60 5.92
N PRO A 142 14.55 10.95 6.28
CA PRO A 142 14.56 9.89 7.29
C PRO A 142 14.05 10.32 8.68
N ASN A 143 14.26 11.59 9.08
CA ASN A 143 13.78 12.08 10.37
C ASN A 143 12.26 12.26 10.34
N GLU A 144 11.70 12.86 9.28
CA GLU A 144 10.25 12.97 9.09
C GLU A 144 9.60 11.59 9.06
N MET A 145 10.26 10.61 8.42
CA MET A 145 9.77 9.23 8.38
C MET A 145 9.77 8.61 9.78
N ALA A 146 10.82 8.80 10.57
CA ALA A 146 10.89 8.30 11.94
C ALA A 146 9.79 8.90 12.83
N ASP A 147 9.44 10.18 12.65
CA ASP A 147 8.41 10.85 13.42
C ASP A 147 7.01 10.22 13.16
N PHE A 148 6.59 10.14 11.91
CA PHE A 148 5.27 9.55 11.62
C PHE A 148 5.22 8.03 11.86
N VAL A 149 6.31 7.30 11.68
CA VAL A 149 6.39 5.87 12.01
C VAL A 149 6.23 5.66 13.52
N THR A 150 6.89 6.50 14.33
CA THR A 150 6.75 6.48 15.78
C THR A 150 5.30 6.76 16.21
N ALA A 151 4.64 7.73 15.57
CA ALA A 151 3.24 8.03 15.83
C ALA A 151 2.30 6.87 15.46
N LEU A 152 2.54 6.21 14.32
CA LEU A 152 1.78 5.02 13.89
C LEU A 152 1.99 3.84 14.85
N ASP A 153 3.24 3.54 15.23
CA ASP A 153 3.57 2.48 16.17
C ASP A 153 2.94 2.73 17.54
N GLY A 154 3.05 3.96 18.05
CA GLY A 154 2.41 4.38 19.31
C GLY A 154 0.89 4.24 19.30
N ALA A 155 0.27 4.30 18.12
CA ALA A 155 -1.16 4.04 17.92
C ALA A 155 -1.48 2.55 17.64
N GLY A 156 -0.49 1.65 17.68
CA GLY A 156 -0.64 0.23 17.40
C GLY A 156 -0.89 -0.11 15.93
N VAL A 157 -0.41 0.73 15.01
CA VAL A 157 -0.50 0.51 13.57
C VAL A 157 0.84 0.03 13.04
N GLN A 158 0.84 -1.15 12.41
CA GLN A 158 2.05 -1.71 11.79
C GLN A 158 2.41 -0.94 10.52
N VAL A 159 3.69 -0.60 10.35
CA VAL A 159 4.18 -0.02 9.10
C VAL A 159 4.70 -1.12 8.17
N HIS A 160 4.28 -1.05 6.91
CA HIS A 160 4.69 -1.94 5.82
C HIS A 160 5.45 -1.12 4.79
N PHE A 161 6.77 -1.22 4.79
CA PHE A 161 7.62 -0.47 3.87
C PHE A 161 7.72 -1.13 2.50
N HIS A 162 7.79 -0.30 1.46
CA HIS A 162 8.43 -0.59 0.21
C HIS A 162 9.82 0.05 0.28
N ALA A 163 10.85 -0.75 0.35
CA ALA A 163 12.24 -0.34 0.43
C ALA A 163 13.07 -1.33 -0.40
N LEU A 164 13.40 -0.98 -1.63
CA LEU A 164 14.08 -1.87 -2.60
C LEU A 164 15.57 -1.63 -2.65
N GLY A 165 16.02 -0.38 -2.64
CA GLY A 165 17.43 -0.04 -2.61
C GLY A 165 18.03 -0.26 -1.22
N ASP A 166 19.33 -0.54 -1.17
CA ASP A 166 20.06 -0.74 0.09
C ASP A 166 20.05 0.52 0.97
N ARG A 167 20.05 1.72 0.37
CA ARG A 167 19.87 2.98 1.08
C ARG A 167 18.44 3.11 1.63
N ALA A 168 17.41 2.75 0.85
CA ALA A 168 16.04 2.77 1.33
C ALA A 168 15.82 1.83 2.53
N VAL A 169 16.46 0.66 2.53
CA VAL A 169 16.44 -0.29 3.66
C VAL A 169 17.14 0.29 4.89
N THR A 170 18.21 1.08 4.68
CA THR A 170 18.92 1.76 5.78
C THR A 170 18.08 2.89 6.39
N GLU A 171 17.32 3.59 5.55
CA GLU A 171 16.46 4.72 5.94
C GLU A 171 15.16 4.25 6.65
N ALA A 172 14.64 3.06 6.31
CA ALA A 172 13.43 2.45 6.88
C ALA A 172 13.69 1.75 8.23
#